data_763d83663ec309358f85a16e5aef1135
#
_entry.id   763d83663ec309358f85a16e5aef1135
#
_cell.length_a   1.000
_cell.length_b   1.000
_cell.length_c   1.000
_cell.angle_alpha   90.00
_cell.angle_beta   90.00
_cell.angle_gamma   90.00
#
_symmetry.space_group_name_H-M   'P 1'
#
loop_
_entity.id
_entity.type
_entity.pdbx_description
1 polymer ?
#
loop_
_entity_poly.entity_id
_entity_poly.type
_entity_poly.pdbx_seq_one_letter_code
_entity_poly.pdbx_strand_id
1 'polypeptide(L)'
;MRLTACMLVIATFCLAAXTSFDAKYEKVRDLLATDRKLVGKIKSIAGAYGIAPIHMVGAIVGEHTYNVDAYDRLQSYYVKAAAYAGNSFQFGYEGESIAEFVKRPQFSECAGRKGSYALWSCRELIWDREFRGRSVAGKSFPNNRFSAVFFQPFFAGQTFGLGQINPLTALMLTDMVSRVSGYDRLDENHAAGVYEAIMEPDVSLAYMAASIRHSIDVYRSIAHMDISGNPGLTATLYNVGNPDARAAALAAKNQGAEVHWPEENYYGWLVNDKLAELESLL
;
A
#
# COMPACT_ATOMS: atom_id res chain seq x y z
N MET A 1 -18.33 -8.99 46.01
CA MET A 1 -18.47 -7.65 45.46
C MET A 1 -17.35 -7.17 44.55
N ARG A 2 -16.14 -7.78 44.54
CA ARG A 2 -15.01 -7.32 43.69
C ARG A 2 -15.02 -7.91 42.26
N LEU A 3 -15.65 -9.05 42.05
CA LEU A 3 -15.73 -9.68 40.71
C LEU A 3 -16.71 -8.97 39.76
N THR A 4 -17.80 -8.41 40.30
CA THR A 4 -18.80 -7.74 39.47
C THR A 4 -18.32 -6.40 38.90
N ALA A 5 -17.46 -5.69 39.62
CA ALA A 5 -16.91 -4.40 39.16
C ALA A 5 -15.90 -4.59 38.00
N CYS A 6 -15.15 -5.71 38.04
CA CYS A 6 -14.14 -6.01 37.01
C CYS A 6 -14.79 -6.38 35.67
N MET A 7 -15.90 -7.14 35.71
CA MET A 7 -16.65 -7.50 34.50
C MET A 7 -17.33 -6.28 33.86
N LEU A 8 -17.80 -5.33 34.66
CA LEU A 8 -18.44 -4.12 34.13
C LEU A 8 -17.44 -3.21 33.40
N VAL A 9 -16.20 -3.13 33.92
CA VAL A 9 -15.14 -2.31 33.31
C VAL A 9 -14.69 -2.92 31.96
N ILE A 10 -14.57 -4.25 31.89
CA ILE A 10 -14.18 -4.95 30.66
C ILE A 10 -15.27 -4.79 29.59
N ALA A 11 -16.54 -4.91 29.97
CA ALA A 11 -17.66 -4.72 29.05
C ALA A 11 -17.75 -3.28 28.52
N THR A 12 -17.44 -2.29 29.37
CA THR A 12 -17.45 -0.89 28.98
C THR A 12 -16.30 -0.56 28.01
N PHE A 13 -15.13 -1.17 28.22
CA PHE A 13 -13.99 -1.00 27.31
C PHE A 13 -14.25 -1.64 25.94
N CYS A 14 -14.87 -2.80 25.90
CA CYS A 14 -15.22 -3.45 24.63
C CYS A 14 -16.28 -2.66 23.86
N LEU A 15 -17.26 -2.09 24.57
CA LEU A 15 -18.29 -1.24 23.97
C LEU A 15 -17.71 0.08 23.44
N ALA A 16 -16.76 0.67 24.16
CA ALA A 16 -16.09 1.90 23.71
C ALA A 16 -15.21 1.65 22.47
N ALA A 17 -14.62 0.50 22.39
CA ALA A 17 -13.84 0.11 21.21
C ALA A 17 -14.71 -0.16 19.97
N UNK A 18 -15.57 -0.57 20.26
CA UNK A 18 -16.42 -0.89 19.26
C UNK A 18 -17.09 0.22 18.67
N THR A 19 -17.52 0.95 19.48
CA THR A 19 -18.11 2.18 19.00
C THR A 19 -17.14 3.01 18.15
N SER A 20 -15.88 3.05 18.50
CA SER A 20 -14.90 3.81 17.71
C SER A 20 -14.62 3.17 16.34
N PHE A 21 -14.62 1.84 16.24
CA PHE A 21 -14.47 1.13 14.98
C PHE A 21 -15.67 1.37 14.06
N ASP A 22 -16.86 1.17 14.59
CA ASP A 22 -18.11 1.39 13.83
C ASP A 22 -18.21 2.85 13.37
N ALA A 23 -17.88 3.80 14.24
CA ALA A 23 -17.91 5.22 13.90
C ALA A 23 -16.91 5.56 12.76
N LYS A 24 -15.75 4.92 12.74
CA LYS A 24 -14.77 5.10 11.65
C LYS A 24 -15.28 4.53 10.34
N TYR A 25 -15.83 3.32 10.38
CA TYR A 25 -16.43 2.70 9.20
C TYR A 25 -17.56 3.58 8.65
N GLU A 26 -18.47 4.01 9.51
CA GLU A 26 -19.58 4.88 9.11
C GLU A 26 -19.08 6.19 8.48
N LYS A 27 -18.04 6.79 9.04
CA LYS A 27 -17.44 8.02 8.50
C LYS A 27 -16.94 7.81 7.06
N VAL A 28 -16.25 6.71 6.80
CA VAL A 28 -15.74 6.38 5.45
C VAL A 28 -16.91 6.07 4.51
N ARG A 29 -17.87 5.27 4.97
CA ARG A 29 -19.07 4.93 4.19
C ARG A 29 -19.85 6.20 3.82
N ASP A 30 -20.09 7.09 4.78
CA ASP A 30 -20.84 8.33 4.57
C ASP A 30 -20.12 9.29 3.62
N LEU A 31 -18.79 9.33 3.68
CA LEU A 31 -18.00 10.07 2.70
C LEU A 31 -18.25 9.54 1.29
N LEU A 32 -18.16 8.22 1.09
CA LEU A 32 -18.39 7.59 -0.21
C LEU A 32 -19.85 7.78 -0.67
N ALA A 33 -20.80 7.77 0.26
CA ALA A 33 -22.21 7.99 -0.05
C ALA A 33 -22.49 9.43 -0.52
N THR A 34 -21.79 10.41 0.06
CA THR A 34 -22.07 11.83 -0.17
C THR A 34 -21.16 12.48 -1.22
N ASP A 35 -19.89 12.06 -1.30
CA ASP A 35 -18.94 12.63 -2.28
C ASP A 35 -19.07 11.91 -3.63
N ARG A 36 -20.10 12.29 -4.38
CA ARG A 36 -20.38 11.68 -5.69
C ARG A 36 -19.27 12.00 -6.72
N LYS A 37 -18.51 13.08 -6.50
CA LYS A 37 -17.36 13.41 -7.36
C LYS A 37 -16.23 12.41 -7.14
N LEU A 38 -15.93 12.07 -5.88
CA LEU A 38 -14.93 11.04 -5.55
C LEU A 38 -15.33 9.69 -6.14
N VAL A 39 -16.59 9.27 -5.96
CA VAL A 39 -17.09 8.00 -6.50
C VAL A 39 -16.98 7.97 -8.04
N GLY A 40 -17.31 9.09 -8.70
CA GLY A 40 -17.16 9.22 -10.16
C GLY A 40 -15.70 9.04 -10.60
N LYS A 41 -14.76 9.63 -9.86
CA LYS A 41 -13.32 9.46 -10.13
C LYS A 41 -12.89 8.00 -9.94
N ILE A 42 -13.33 7.36 -8.84
CA ILE A 42 -13.03 5.94 -8.57
C ILE A 42 -13.51 5.08 -9.75
N LYS A 43 -14.74 5.27 -10.24
CA LYS A 43 -15.28 4.52 -11.37
C LYS A 43 -14.45 4.72 -12.64
N SER A 44 -14.14 5.97 -12.95
CA SER A 44 -13.38 6.32 -14.15
C SER A 44 -11.97 5.70 -14.11
N ILE A 45 -11.28 5.85 -12.99
CA ILE A 45 -9.92 5.34 -12.84
C ILE A 45 -9.93 3.81 -12.83
N ALA A 46 -10.83 3.17 -12.07
CA ALA A 46 -10.94 1.72 -12.05
C ALA A 46 -11.15 1.16 -13.47
N GLY A 47 -12.03 1.81 -14.25
CA GLY A 47 -12.26 1.43 -15.65
C GLY A 47 -11.01 1.52 -16.50
N ALA A 48 -10.21 2.58 -16.33
CA ALA A 48 -8.97 2.76 -17.08
C ALA A 48 -7.95 1.65 -16.78
N TYR A 49 -7.93 1.14 -15.54
CA TYR A 49 -7.02 0.05 -15.13
C TYR A 49 -7.64 -1.34 -15.32
N GLY A 50 -8.86 -1.43 -15.83
CA GLY A 50 -9.53 -2.72 -16.08
C GLY A 50 -9.85 -3.49 -14.81
N ILE A 51 -10.23 -2.77 -13.73
CA ILE A 51 -10.64 -3.37 -12.46
C ILE A 51 -12.06 -2.88 -12.11
N ALA A 52 -12.80 -3.66 -11.33
CA ALA A 52 -14.10 -3.24 -10.82
C ALA A 52 -13.91 -2.14 -9.75
N PRO A 53 -14.71 -1.07 -9.77
CA PRO A 53 -14.57 0.01 -8.79
C PRO A 53 -14.63 -0.44 -7.34
N ILE A 54 -15.32 -1.53 -7.04
CA ILE A 54 -15.45 -2.07 -5.69
C ILE A 54 -14.09 -2.43 -5.06
N HIS A 55 -13.11 -2.80 -5.88
CA HIS A 55 -11.76 -3.07 -5.36
C HIS A 55 -11.12 -1.81 -4.76
N MET A 56 -11.29 -0.67 -5.42
CA MET A 56 -10.76 0.62 -4.90
C MET A 56 -11.54 1.06 -3.65
N VAL A 57 -12.87 0.91 -3.68
CA VAL A 57 -13.72 1.19 -2.51
C VAL A 57 -13.27 0.33 -1.33
N GLY A 58 -13.04 -0.97 -1.56
CA GLY A 58 -12.57 -1.89 -0.52
C GLY A 58 -11.23 -1.47 0.09
N ALA A 59 -10.28 -1.08 -0.75
CA ALA A 59 -8.97 -0.60 -0.27
C ALA A 59 -9.12 0.68 0.56
N ILE A 60 -9.94 1.63 0.11
CA ILE A 60 -10.20 2.89 0.85
C ILE A 60 -10.84 2.57 2.21
N VAL A 61 -11.87 1.71 2.22
CA VAL A 61 -12.57 1.33 3.46
C VAL A 61 -11.59 0.65 4.43
N GLY A 62 -10.80 -0.28 3.96
CA GLY A 62 -9.80 -0.96 4.79
C GLY A 62 -8.79 0.03 5.39
N GLU A 63 -8.19 0.86 4.54
CA GLU A 63 -7.16 1.81 5.00
C GLU A 63 -7.69 2.83 5.99
N HIS A 64 -8.87 3.40 5.75
CA HIS A 64 -9.38 4.51 6.56
C HIS A 64 -10.21 4.06 7.77
N THR A 65 -10.68 2.81 7.81
CA THR A 65 -11.35 2.25 8.98
C THR A 65 -10.34 1.77 10.03
N TYR A 66 -9.30 1.07 9.61
CA TYR A 66 -8.33 0.49 10.54
C TYR A 66 -7.18 1.43 10.89
N ASN A 67 -6.82 2.36 10.01
CA ASN A 67 -5.75 3.32 10.28
C ASN A 67 -6.33 4.56 10.98
N VAL A 68 -5.91 4.78 12.20
CA VAL A 68 -6.41 5.86 13.06
C VAL A 68 -6.14 7.23 12.43
N ASP A 69 -7.19 8.04 12.30
CA ASP A 69 -7.12 9.46 11.92
C ASP A 69 -6.46 9.72 10.55
N ALA A 70 -6.66 8.80 9.59
CA ALA A 70 -6.09 8.96 8.25
C ALA A 70 -6.56 10.26 7.57
N TYR A 71 -7.82 10.65 7.79
CA TYR A 71 -8.37 11.90 7.22
C TYR A 71 -7.74 13.15 7.83
N ASP A 72 -7.61 13.19 9.15
CA ASP A 72 -6.98 14.31 9.83
C ASP A 72 -5.48 14.37 9.53
N ARG A 73 -4.87 13.22 9.33
CA ARG A 73 -3.47 13.12 8.93
C ARG A 73 -3.22 13.60 7.51
N LEU A 74 -4.20 13.46 6.60
CA LEU A 74 -4.04 13.91 5.21
C LEU A 74 -3.63 15.39 5.15
N GLN A 75 -4.31 16.25 5.88
CA GLN A 75 -3.97 17.67 5.94
C GLN A 75 -2.60 17.92 6.57
N SER A 76 -2.29 17.18 7.65
CA SER A 76 -0.99 17.28 8.32
C SER A 76 0.15 16.86 7.39
N TYR A 77 -0.04 15.79 6.62
CA TYR A 77 0.97 15.33 5.66
C TYR A 77 1.13 16.32 4.51
N TYR A 78 0.05 16.93 4.04
CA TYR A 78 0.10 17.94 2.99
C TYR A 78 0.96 19.12 3.42
N VAL A 79 0.73 19.63 4.64
CA VAL A 79 1.51 20.74 5.19
C VAL A 79 2.97 20.34 5.35
N LYS A 80 3.25 19.14 5.83
CA LYS A 80 4.61 18.64 6.00
C LYS A 80 5.32 18.45 4.65
N ALA A 81 4.65 17.87 3.68
CA ALA A 81 5.21 17.68 2.33
C ALA A 81 5.53 19.03 1.70
N ALA A 82 4.64 20.01 1.82
CA ALA A 82 4.86 21.36 1.31
C ALA A 82 6.06 22.05 1.99
N ALA A 83 6.23 21.82 3.30
CA ALA A 83 7.37 22.35 4.05
C ALA A 83 8.70 21.74 3.58
N TYR A 84 8.68 20.49 3.16
CA TYR A 84 9.87 19.80 2.66
C TYR A 84 10.16 20.08 1.18
N ALA A 85 9.18 20.52 0.41
CA ALA A 85 9.33 20.75 -1.03
C ALA A 85 10.40 21.80 -1.35
N GLY A 86 10.72 22.71 -0.43
CA GLY A 86 11.74 23.73 -0.59
C GLY A 86 13.15 23.30 -0.23
N ASN A 87 13.35 22.11 0.31
CA ASN A 87 14.65 21.61 0.78
C ASN A 87 15.21 20.56 -0.17
N SER A 88 16.52 20.40 -0.20
CA SER A 88 17.20 19.37 -1.00
C SER A 88 17.04 17.98 -0.34
N PHE A 89 15.81 17.56 -0.22
CA PHE A 89 15.44 16.29 0.41
C PHE A 89 15.70 15.12 -0.54
N GLN A 90 16.40 14.11 -0.06
CA GLN A 90 16.74 12.92 -0.85
C GLN A 90 16.30 11.66 -0.13
N PHE A 91 15.89 10.68 -0.91
CA PHE A 91 15.75 9.30 -0.41
C PHE A 91 17.14 8.76 -0.10
N GLY A 92 17.33 8.30 1.14
CA GLY A 92 18.66 7.82 1.53
C GLY A 92 18.71 7.34 2.97
N TYR A 93 19.93 6.90 3.37
CA TYR A 93 20.19 6.40 4.71
C TYR A 93 21.57 6.84 5.14
N GLU A 94 21.66 7.49 6.30
CA GLU A 94 22.94 7.96 6.89
C GLU A 94 23.79 8.76 5.90
N GLY A 95 23.17 9.68 5.17
CA GLY A 95 23.87 10.57 4.25
C GLY A 95 24.16 10.00 2.87
N GLU A 96 23.86 8.73 2.63
CA GLU A 96 24.04 8.09 1.34
C GLU A 96 22.69 8.04 0.62
N SER A 97 22.60 8.61 -0.59
CA SER A 97 21.36 8.56 -1.37
C SER A 97 21.05 7.14 -1.83
N ILE A 98 19.77 6.85 -2.07
CA ILE A 98 19.37 5.55 -2.61
C ILE A 98 20.00 5.31 -3.99
N ALA A 99 20.14 6.37 -4.80
CA ALA A 99 20.75 6.27 -6.13
C ALA A 99 22.22 5.83 -6.06
N GLU A 100 22.95 6.26 -5.04
CA GLU A 100 24.33 5.81 -4.81
C GLU A 100 24.36 4.40 -4.19
N PHE A 101 23.50 4.15 -3.21
CA PHE A 101 23.44 2.86 -2.51
C PHE A 101 23.24 1.70 -3.48
N VAL A 102 22.34 1.85 -4.48
CA VAL A 102 22.02 0.76 -5.41
C VAL A 102 23.09 0.55 -6.51
N LYS A 103 24.17 1.33 -6.51
CA LYS A 103 25.32 1.10 -7.40
C LYS A 103 26.26 0.03 -6.85
N ARG A 104 26.08 -0.41 -5.61
CA ARG A 104 26.93 -1.42 -4.98
C ARG A 104 26.91 -2.73 -5.78
N PRO A 105 28.02 -3.50 -5.80
CA PRO A 105 28.10 -4.75 -6.60
C PRO A 105 26.98 -5.74 -6.33
N GLN A 106 26.44 -5.80 -5.11
CA GLN A 106 25.33 -6.69 -4.75
C GLN A 106 24.10 -6.47 -5.63
N PHE A 107 23.90 -5.24 -6.13
CA PHE A 107 22.73 -4.90 -6.97
C PHE A 107 22.97 -5.16 -8.46
N SER A 108 24.15 -5.70 -8.85
CA SER A 108 24.48 -5.92 -10.28
C SER A 108 23.48 -6.81 -11.00
N GLU A 109 22.87 -7.78 -10.30
CA GLU A 109 21.86 -8.66 -10.92
C GLU A 109 20.56 -7.93 -11.27
N CYS A 110 20.35 -6.72 -10.75
CA CYS A 110 19.18 -5.91 -11.06
C CYS A 110 19.35 -5.04 -12.31
N ALA A 111 20.59 -4.89 -12.81
CA ALA A 111 20.91 -3.96 -13.92
C ALA A 111 20.16 -4.30 -15.22
N GLY A 112 19.83 -5.57 -15.45
CA GLY A 112 19.13 -6.01 -16.66
C GLY A 112 17.60 -6.00 -16.55
N ARG A 113 17.05 -5.60 -15.40
CA ARG A 113 15.60 -5.64 -15.21
C ARG A 113 14.92 -4.53 -16.02
N LYS A 114 13.89 -4.91 -16.77
CA LYS A 114 13.13 -3.97 -17.61
C LYS A 114 11.86 -3.53 -16.86
N GLY A 115 11.68 -2.23 -16.78
CA GLY A 115 10.52 -1.63 -16.14
C GLY A 115 10.72 -1.37 -14.65
N SER A 116 10.05 -0.35 -14.17
CA SER A 116 10.20 0.16 -12.80
C SER A 116 9.87 -0.90 -11.75
N TYR A 117 8.82 -1.69 -11.97
CA TYR A 117 8.41 -2.69 -10.98
C TYR A 117 9.48 -3.77 -10.81
N ALA A 118 9.96 -4.35 -11.92
CA ALA A 118 10.96 -5.41 -11.87
C ALA A 118 12.28 -4.90 -11.28
N LEU A 119 12.67 -3.67 -11.62
CA LEU A 119 13.89 -3.05 -11.09
C LEU A 119 13.82 -2.86 -9.58
N TRP A 120 12.75 -2.21 -9.08
CA TRP A 120 12.65 -1.89 -7.65
C TRP A 120 12.38 -3.13 -6.80
N SER A 121 11.61 -4.10 -7.32
CA SER A 121 11.41 -5.39 -6.64
C SER A 121 12.73 -6.16 -6.50
N CYS A 122 13.55 -6.15 -7.55
CA CYS A 122 14.90 -6.76 -7.48
C CYS A 122 15.74 -6.07 -6.39
N ARG A 123 15.75 -4.74 -6.37
CA ARG A 123 16.51 -3.97 -5.36
C ARG A 123 16.04 -4.28 -3.93
N GLU A 124 14.73 -4.41 -3.74
CA GLU A 124 14.17 -4.78 -2.43
C GLU A 124 14.60 -6.19 -2.01
N LEU A 125 14.60 -7.15 -2.93
CA LEU A 125 15.06 -8.52 -2.66
C LEU A 125 16.56 -8.55 -2.30
N ILE A 126 17.38 -7.77 -3.01
CA ILE A 126 18.82 -7.65 -2.67
C ILE A 126 19.00 -7.04 -1.27
N TRP A 127 18.22 -6.00 -0.95
CA TRP A 127 18.26 -5.42 0.39
C TRP A 127 17.97 -6.50 1.46
N ASP A 128 16.89 -7.24 1.31
CA ASP A 128 16.49 -8.25 2.30
C ASP A 128 17.53 -9.37 2.41
N ARG A 129 18.15 -9.76 1.29
CA ARG A 129 19.11 -10.87 1.24
C ARG A 129 20.51 -10.47 1.72
N GLU A 130 20.99 -9.28 1.35
CA GLU A 130 22.39 -8.91 1.51
C GLU A 130 22.66 -7.90 2.63
N PHE A 131 21.67 -7.07 3.00
CA PHE A 131 21.91 -5.92 3.88
C PHE A 131 21.07 -5.93 5.16
N ARG A 132 19.82 -6.28 5.06
CA ARG A 132 18.86 -6.16 6.16
C ARG A 132 19.32 -6.89 7.41
N GLY A 133 19.59 -6.14 8.50
CA GLY A 133 20.05 -6.70 9.76
C GLY A 133 21.47 -7.24 9.74
N ARG A 134 22.28 -6.86 8.74
CA ARG A 134 23.65 -7.38 8.56
C ARG A 134 24.68 -6.28 8.61
N SER A 135 25.94 -6.68 8.80
CA SER A 135 27.09 -5.79 8.63
C SER A 135 27.76 -6.12 7.28
N VAL A 136 27.92 -5.10 6.43
CA VAL A 136 28.50 -5.24 5.10
C VAL A 136 29.59 -4.19 4.93
N ALA A 137 30.80 -4.62 4.63
CA ALA A 137 31.97 -3.76 4.48
C ALA A 137 32.18 -2.81 5.67
N GLY A 138 31.96 -3.32 6.88
CA GLY A 138 32.19 -2.57 8.13
C GLY A 138 31.06 -1.65 8.54
N LYS A 139 29.96 -1.57 7.74
CA LYS A 139 28.78 -0.76 8.06
C LYS A 139 27.62 -1.67 8.45
N SER A 140 26.96 -1.40 9.59
CA SER A 140 25.80 -2.16 10.04
C SER A 140 24.51 -1.54 9.47
N PHE A 141 23.61 -2.42 9.00
CA PHE A 141 22.33 -2.01 8.45
C PHE A 141 21.18 -2.48 9.34
N PRO A 142 20.13 -1.68 9.50
CA PRO A 142 19.03 -2.02 10.40
C PRO A 142 18.21 -3.21 9.87
N ASN A 143 17.62 -3.97 10.80
CA ASN A 143 16.70 -5.06 10.45
C ASN A 143 15.31 -4.48 10.20
N ASN A 144 15.19 -3.71 9.10
CA ASN A 144 13.92 -3.08 8.74
C ASN A 144 13.74 -3.15 7.21
N ARG A 145 12.50 -2.94 6.76
CA ARG A 145 12.15 -2.99 5.33
C ARG A 145 12.89 -1.91 4.54
N PHE A 146 13.23 -2.21 3.30
CA PHE A 146 13.88 -1.29 2.38
C PHE A 146 13.14 0.06 2.31
N SER A 147 11.80 -0.02 2.16
CA SER A 147 10.95 1.18 2.11
C SER A 147 11.08 2.06 3.36
N ALA A 148 11.17 1.44 4.54
CA ALA A 148 11.27 2.19 5.80
C ALA A 148 12.66 2.79 6.03
N VAL A 149 13.71 2.16 5.49
CA VAL A 149 15.09 2.63 5.69
C VAL A 149 15.43 3.79 4.75
N PHE A 150 15.09 3.68 3.47
CA PHE A 150 15.54 4.64 2.46
C PHE A 150 14.48 5.65 2.04
N PHE A 151 13.19 5.27 2.07
CA PHE A 151 12.15 6.06 1.42
C PHE A 151 11.26 6.84 2.37
N GLN A 152 11.47 6.66 3.68
CA GLN A 152 10.70 7.34 4.71
C GLN A 152 11.61 7.76 5.87
N PRO A 153 12.63 8.60 5.61
CA PRO A 153 13.64 8.89 6.63
C PRO A 153 13.10 9.58 7.88
N PHE A 154 11.96 10.26 7.77
CA PHE A 154 11.34 10.96 8.91
C PHE A 154 10.07 10.29 9.43
N PHE A 155 9.49 9.37 8.67
CA PHE A 155 8.19 8.78 8.99
C PHE A 155 8.20 7.29 8.65
N ALA A 156 9.15 6.58 9.25
CA ALA A 156 9.35 5.14 8.98
C ALA A 156 8.05 4.35 9.11
N GLY A 157 7.75 3.56 8.10
CA GLY A 157 6.58 2.68 8.09
C GLY A 157 5.27 3.37 7.73
N GLN A 158 5.29 4.66 7.32
CA GLN A 158 4.05 5.39 6.99
C GLN A 158 3.77 5.41 5.49
N THR A 159 2.48 5.53 5.18
CA THR A 159 1.94 5.67 3.84
C THR A 159 1.25 7.04 3.71
N PHE A 160 1.01 7.48 2.49
CA PHE A 160 0.63 8.86 2.21
C PHE A 160 -0.54 8.94 1.23
N GLY A 161 -1.28 10.03 1.33
CA GLY A 161 -2.35 10.36 0.41
C GLY A 161 -3.61 9.55 0.62
N LEU A 162 -4.60 9.76 -0.25
CA LEU A 162 -5.89 9.05 -0.20
C LEU A 162 -5.71 7.53 -0.32
N GLY A 163 -4.76 7.11 -1.16
CA GLY A 163 -4.44 5.69 -1.36
C GLY A 163 -3.52 5.09 -0.33
N GLN A 164 -3.00 5.89 0.61
CA GLN A 164 -2.03 5.39 1.61
C GLN A 164 -0.87 4.65 0.93
N ILE A 165 -0.25 5.33 -0.05
CA ILE A 165 0.85 4.77 -0.86
C ILE A 165 2.20 5.12 -0.22
N ASN A 166 3.12 4.17 -0.15
CA ASN A 166 4.49 4.49 0.25
C ASN A 166 5.35 4.82 -0.99
N PRO A 167 6.40 5.65 -0.84
CA PRO A 167 7.19 6.08 -2.00
C PRO A 167 7.82 4.96 -2.82
N LEU A 168 8.27 3.87 -2.20
CA LEU A 168 8.85 2.74 -2.95
C LEU A 168 7.79 2.08 -3.84
N THR A 169 6.58 1.87 -3.32
CA THR A 169 5.46 1.32 -4.11
C THR A 169 5.14 2.24 -5.29
N ALA A 170 5.16 3.56 -5.08
CA ALA A 170 4.93 4.51 -6.16
C ALA A 170 6.03 4.39 -7.23
N LEU A 171 7.30 4.32 -6.84
CA LEU A 171 8.40 4.12 -7.79
C LEU A 171 8.26 2.78 -8.55
N MET A 172 7.83 1.72 -7.88
CA MET A 172 7.56 0.42 -8.54
C MET A 172 6.50 0.55 -9.64
N LEU A 173 5.41 1.25 -9.36
CA LEU A 173 4.23 1.29 -10.22
C LEU A 173 4.26 2.42 -11.26
N THR A 174 5.28 3.28 -11.25
CA THR A 174 5.28 4.51 -12.06
C THR A 174 5.15 4.24 -13.56
N ASP A 175 5.72 3.15 -14.08
CA ASP A 175 5.58 2.81 -15.51
C ASP A 175 4.12 2.52 -15.88
N MET A 176 3.42 1.77 -15.03
CA MET A 176 2.00 1.45 -15.26
C MET A 176 1.15 2.73 -15.18
N VAL A 177 1.39 3.55 -14.17
CA VAL A 177 0.62 4.79 -13.97
C VAL A 177 0.87 5.77 -15.12
N SER A 178 2.12 5.93 -15.56
CA SER A 178 2.44 6.78 -16.71
C SER A 178 1.74 6.29 -17.99
N ARG A 179 1.79 4.98 -18.23
CA ARG A 179 1.20 4.38 -19.44
C ARG A 179 -0.33 4.51 -19.46
N VAL A 180 -1.00 4.28 -18.32
CA VAL A 180 -2.48 4.21 -18.27
C VAL A 180 -3.10 5.59 -18.03
N SER A 181 -2.52 6.38 -17.12
CA SER A 181 -3.09 7.66 -16.70
C SER A 181 -2.39 8.88 -17.31
N GLY A 182 -1.23 8.69 -17.94
CA GLY A 182 -0.48 9.78 -18.58
C GLY A 182 0.29 10.67 -17.62
N TYR A 183 0.38 10.33 -16.34
CA TYR A 183 1.16 11.10 -15.39
C TYR A 183 2.66 10.90 -15.63
N ASP A 184 3.45 11.89 -15.27
CA ASP A 184 4.92 11.81 -15.38
C ASP A 184 5.46 10.64 -14.53
N ARG A 185 6.52 10.00 -15.05
CA ARG A 185 7.20 8.94 -14.31
C ARG A 185 7.94 9.52 -13.12
N LEU A 186 7.82 8.84 -12.00
CA LEU A 186 8.51 9.25 -10.76
C LEU A 186 9.99 8.85 -10.82
N ASP A 187 10.82 9.66 -10.17
CA ASP A 187 12.28 9.52 -10.17
C ASP A 187 12.78 9.52 -8.72
N GLU A 188 13.57 8.53 -8.37
CA GLU A 188 14.14 8.40 -7.03
C GLU A 188 15.09 9.55 -6.66
N ASN A 189 15.57 10.29 -7.64
CA ASN A 189 16.40 11.46 -7.38
C ASN A 189 15.59 12.72 -7.09
N HIS A 190 14.26 12.63 -7.21
CA HIS A 190 13.37 13.75 -6.98
C HIS A 190 12.32 13.37 -5.92
N ALA A 191 12.79 13.17 -4.69
CA ALA A 191 11.94 12.70 -3.58
C ALA A 191 10.72 13.61 -3.33
N ALA A 192 10.89 14.92 -3.41
CA ALA A 192 9.79 15.87 -3.25
C ALA A 192 8.67 15.61 -4.26
N GLY A 193 9.02 15.38 -5.53
CA GLY A 193 8.05 15.07 -6.58
C GLY A 193 7.31 13.76 -6.34
N VAL A 194 7.99 12.75 -5.77
CA VAL A 194 7.33 11.50 -5.39
C VAL A 194 6.27 11.76 -4.30
N TYR A 195 6.62 12.55 -3.27
CA TYR A 195 5.66 12.89 -2.21
C TYR A 195 4.49 13.72 -2.74
N GLU A 196 4.76 14.70 -3.62
CA GLU A 196 3.70 15.50 -4.24
C GLU A 196 2.72 14.61 -5.01
N ALA A 197 3.25 13.67 -5.78
CA ALA A 197 2.43 12.75 -6.58
C ALA A 197 1.52 11.88 -5.71
N ILE A 198 2.07 11.22 -4.68
CA ILE A 198 1.25 10.32 -3.83
C ILE A 198 0.29 11.07 -2.91
N MET A 199 0.52 12.36 -2.68
CA MET A 199 -0.39 13.21 -1.90
C MET A 199 -1.50 13.83 -2.75
N GLU A 200 -1.30 13.99 -4.05
CA GLU A 200 -2.31 14.54 -4.94
C GLU A 200 -3.43 13.52 -5.14
N PRO A 201 -4.71 13.85 -4.83
CA PRO A 201 -5.77 12.85 -4.77
C PRO A 201 -5.99 12.04 -6.06
N ASP A 202 -5.97 12.68 -7.22
CA ASP A 202 -6.22 11.98 -8.49
C ASP A 202 -5.05 11.05 -8.84
N VAL A 203 -3.82 11.50 -8.60
CA VAL A 203 -2.62 10.69 -8.81
C VAL A 203 -2.59 9.52 -7.83
N SER A 204 -2.94 9.78 -6.56
CA SER A 204 -3.03 8.74 -5.51
C SER A 204 -4.00 7.64 -5.91
N LEU A 205 -5.18 8.00 -6.45
CA LEU A 205 -6.16 7.02 -6.94
C LEU A 205 -5.61 6.20 -8.11
N ALA A 206 -4.82 6.80 -9.00
CA ALA A 206 -4.20 6.06 -10.11
C ALA A 206 -3.19 5.03 -9.58
N TYR A 207 -2.35 5.41 -8.61
CA TYR A 207 -1.41 4.49 -7.97
C TYR A 207 -2.13 3.37 -7.21
N MET A 208 -3.25 3.68 -6.55
CA MET A 208 -4.10 2.67 -5.91
C MET A 208 -4.61 1.65 -6.93
N ALA A 209 -5.19 2.13 -8.04
CA ALA A 209 -5.71 1.25 -9.09
C ALA A 209 -4.59 0.39 -9.69
N ALA A 210 -3.41 0.98 -9.92
CA ALA A 210 -2.24 0.26 -10.42
C ALA A 210 -1.81 -0.86 -9.47
N SER A 211 -1.78 -0.59 -8.17
CA SER A 211 -1.42 -1.59 -7.14
C SER A 211 -2.40 -2.77 -7.14
N ILE A 212 -3.70 -2.47 -7.19
CA ILE A 212 -4.75 -3.49 -7.23
C ILE A 212 -4.65 -4.30 -8.53
N ARG A 213 -4.52 -3.62 -9.67
CA ARG A 213 -4.37 -4.29 -10.98
C ARG A 213 -3.15 -5.21 -10.98
N HIS A 214 -2.02 -4.73 -10.47
CA HIS A 214 -0.80 -5.54 -10.37
C HIS A 214 -1.03 -6.80 -9.53
N SER A 215 -1.70 -6.68 -8.38
CA SER A 215 -2.00 -7.83 -7.52
C SER A 215 -2.84 -8.88 -8.24
N ILE A 216 -3.86 -8.45 -8.99
CA ILE A 216 -4.72 -9.35 -9.76
C ILE A 216 -3.88 -10.07 -10.84
N ASP A 217 -3.07 -9.32 -11.59
CA ASP A 217 -2.26 -9.88 -12.68
C ASP A 217 -1.22 -10.89 -12.17
N VAL A 218 -0.59 -10.57 -11.05
CA VAL A 218 0.44 -11.43 -10.43
C VAL A 218 -0.18 -12.73 -9.92
N TYR A 219 -1.34 -12.67 -9.25
CA TYR A 219 -2.02 -13.88 -8.79
C TYR A 219 -2.45 -14.74 -9.97
N ARG A 220 -2.94 -14.12 -11.04
CA ARG A 220 -3.31 -14.86 -12.26
C ARG A 220 -2.10 -15.52 -12.93
N SER A 221 -0.99 -14.80 -13.04
CA SER A 221 0.21 -15.29 -13.78
C SER A 221 1.08 -16.22 -12.95
N ILE A 222 1.25 -15.99 -11.65
CA ILE A 222 2.19 -16.75 -10.80
C ILE A 222 1.44 -17.85 -10.02
N ALA A 223 0.34 -17.50 -9.35
CA ALA A 223 -0.42 -18.47 -8.55
C ALA A 223 -1.48 -19.23 -9.36
N HIS A 224 -1.72 -18.81 -10.62
CA HIS A 224 -2.76 -19.37 -11.51
C HIS A 224 -4.16 -19.27 -10.88
N MET A 225 -4.39 -18.19 -10.12
CA MET A 225 -5.67 -17.91 -9.47
C MET A 225 -6.19 -16.54 -9.86
N ASP A 226 -7.45 -16.48 -10.24
CA ASP A 226 -8.09 -15.21 -10.57
C ASP A 226 -8.80 -14.67 -9.31
N ILE A 227 -8.27 -13.59 -8.77
CA ILE A 227 -8.83 -12.91 -7.59
C ILE A 227 -9.64 -11.66 -7.98
N SER A 228 -9.88 -11.43 -9.27
CA SER A 228 -10.61 -10.25 -9.75
C SER A 228 -12.08 -10.22 -9.33
N GLY A 229 -12.62 -11.32 -8.84
CA GLY A 229 -13.97 -11.39 -8.29
C GLY A 229 -14.07 -11.26 -6.79
N ASN A 230 -12.94 -10.99 -6.08
CA ASN A 230 -12.93 -10.94 -4.62
C ASN A 230 -12.27 -9.65 -4.12
N PRO A 231 -13.06 -8.59 -3.88
CA PRO A 231 -12.50 -7.32 -3.39
C PRO A 231 -11.90 -7.43 -1.98
N GLY A 232 -12.32 -8.39 -1.16
CA GLY A 232 -11.68 -8.64 0.14
C GLY A 232 -10.24 -9.12 -0.02
N LEU A 233 -9.97 -10.01 -0.98
CA LEU A 233 -8.60 -10.46 -1.24
C LEU A 233 -7.72 -9.32 -1.76
N THR A 234 -8.23 -8.49 -2.67
CA THR A 234 -7.44 -7.36 -3.17
C THR A 234 -7.20 -6.32 -2.08
N ALA A 235 -8.17 -6.07 -1.19
CA ALA A 235 -7.97 -5.19 -0.03
C ALA A 235 -6.93 -5.76 0.94
N THR A 236 -6.94 -7.08 1.15
CA THR A 236 -5.91 -7.77 1.95
C THR A 236 -4.52 -7.53 1.35
N LEU A 237 -4.36 -7.77 0.05
CA LEU A 237 -3.06 -7.61 -0.63
C LEU A 237 -2.61 -6.15 -0.63
N TYR A 238 -3.56 -5.23 -0.75
CA TYR A 238 -3.28 -3.79 -0.66
C TYR A 238 -2.67 -3.42 0.69
N ASN A 239 -3.24 -3.96 1.76
CA ASN A 239 -2.77 -3.72 3.13
C ASN A 239 -1.41 -4.37 3.43
N VAL A 240 -1.25 -5.66 3.07
CA VAL A 240 -0.05 -6.41 3.46
C VAL A 240 1.12 -6.24 2.48
N GLY A 241 0.84 -5.82 1.26
CA GLY A 241 1.86 -5.59 0.24
C GLY A 241 2.53 -6.87 -0.29
N ASN A 242 3.49 -6.68 -1.16
CA ASN A 242 4.35 -7.72 -1.72
C ASN A 242 3.56 -8.86 -2.39
N PRO A 243 2.67 -8.54 -3.34
CA PRO A 243 1.81 -9.55 -3.96
C PRO A 243 2.59 -10.61 -4.74
N ASP A 244 3.73 -10.25 -5.31
CA ASP A 244 4.57 -11.19 -6.09
C ASP A 244 5.08 -12.34 -5.20
N ALA A 245 5.67 -12.02 -4.06
CA ALA A 245 6.19 -13.04 -3.13
C ALA A 245 5.05 -13.89 -2.55
N ARG A 246 3.90 -13.27 -2.28
CA ARG A 246 2.73 -14.00 -1.76
C ARG A 246 2.14 -14.95 -2.80
N ALA A 247 2.04 -14.50 -4.05
CA ALA A 247 1.59 -15.36 -5.15
C ALA A 247 2.56 -16.52 -5.38
N ALA A 248 3.87 -16.25 -5.32
CA ALA A 248 4.90 -17.29 -5.47
C ALA A 248 4.83 -18.31 -4.33
N ALA A 249 4.64 -17.85 -3.09
CA ALA A 249 4.50 -18.74 -1.92
C ALA A 249 3.24 -19.61 -2.05
N LEU A 250 2.14 -19.04 -2.52
CA LEU A 250 0.90 -19.79 -2.74
C LEU A 250 1.07 -20.82 -3.85
N ALA A 251 1.72 -20.42 -4.96
CA ALA A 251 2.04 -21.34 -6.06
C ALA A 251 2.88 -22.53 -5.58
N ALA A 252 3.86 -22.26 -4.71
CA ALA A 252 4.71 -23.32 -4.14
C ALA A 252 3.89 -24.28 -3.25
N LYS A 253 2.97 -23.76 -2.43
CA LYS A 253 2.08 -24.61 -1.63
C LYS A 253 1.19 -25.48 -2.51
N ASN A 254 0.76 -24.98 -3.65
CA ASN A 254 -0.16 -25.64 -4.57
C ASN A 254 0.51 -26.62 -5.54
N GLN A 255 1.79 -26.96 -5.33
CA GLN A 255 2.46 -28.02 -6.10
C GLN A 255 2.04 -29.41 -5.68
N GLY A 256 1.36 -29.55 -4.54
CA GLY A 256 0.84 -30.83 -4.04
C GLY A 256 -0.56 -31.14 -4.54
N ALA A 257 -1.18 -32.16 -3.99
CA ALA A 257 -2.53 -32.60 -4.36
C ALA A 257 -3.63 -31.70 -3.75
N GLU A 258 -3.32 -31.00 -2.65
CA GLU A 258 -4.28 -30.14 -1.98
C GLU A 258 -4.20 -28.71 -2.52
N VAL A 259 -5.35 -28.12 -2.83
CA VAL A 259 -5.43 -26.74 -3.32
C VAL A 259 -5.63 -25.79 -2.13
N HIS A 260 -4.70 -24.88 -1.96
CA HIS A 260 -4.79 -23.80 -0.96
C HIS A 260 -5.25 -22.52 -1.64
N TRP A 261 -6.14 -21.79 -0.98
CA TRP A 261 -6.67 -20.52 -1.45
C TRP A 261 -6.02 -19.37 -0.68
N PRO A 262 -5.91 -18.19 -1.29
CA PRO A 262 -5.44 -17.03 -0.52
C PRO A 262 -6.46 -16.69 0.57
N GLU A 263 -5.94 -16.26 1.71
CA GLU A 263 -6.77 -15.95 2.88
C GLU A 263 -6.87 -14.45 3.09
N GLU A 264 -8.05 -14.01 3.50
CA GLU A 264 -8.31 -12.62 3.83
C GLU A 264 -7.77 -12.30 5.23
N ASN A 265 -7.22 -11.10 5.37
CA ASN A 265 -6.94 -10.54 6.69
C ASN A 265 -8.18 -9.74 7.17
N TYR A 266 -8.04 -9.00 8.24
CA TYR A 266 -9.14 -8.21 8.81
C TYR A 266 -9.66 -7.12 7.85
N TYR A 267 -8.82 -6.56 6.94
CA TYR A 267 -9.28 -5.63 5.90
C TYR A 267 -10.21 -6.36 4.93
N GLY A 268 -9.76 -7.50 4.44
CA GLY A 268 -10.53 -8.26 3.47
C GLY A 268 -11.83 -8.79 4.06
N TRP A 269 -11.77 -9.27 5.29
CA TRP A 269 -12.98 -9.70 6.00
C TRP A 269 -14.01 -8.57 6.09
N LEU A 270 -13.59 -7.38 6.48
CA LEU A 270 -14.49 -6.23 6.58
C LEU A 270 -15.13 -5.91 5.22
N VAL A 271 -14.32 -5.88 4.16
CA VAL A 271 -14.81 -5.56 2.81
C VAL A 271 -15.86 -6.56 2.35
N ASN A 272 -15.60 -7.86 2.55
CA ASN A 272 -16.53 -8.90 2.13
C ASN A 272 -17.77 -8.97 3.04
N ASP A 273 -17.64 -8.69 4.33
CA ASP A 273 -18.78 -8.57 5.26
C ASP A 273 -19.73 -7.44 4.85
N LYS A 274 -19.21 -6.34 4.35
CA LYS A 274 -19.97 -5.16 3.96
C LYS A 274 -20.20 -5.06 2.45
N LEU A 275 -19.90 -6.11 1.68
CA LEU A 275 -19.82 -6.03 0.22
C LEU A 275 -21.08 -5.45 -0.43
N ALA A 276 -22.26 -5.97 -0.06
CA ALA A 276 -23.52 -5.49 -0.65
C ALA A 276 -23.77 -4.00 -0.36
N GLU A 277 -23.45 -3.56 0.87
CA GLU A 277 -23.55 -2.15 1.23
C GLU A 277 -22.59 -1.29 0.41
N LEU A 278 -21.33 -1.72 0.30
CA LEU A 278 -20.30 -0.97 -0.43
C LEU A 278 -20.60 -0.90 -1.93
N GLU A 279 -21.12 -1.99 -2.51
CA GLU A 279 -21.55 -2.00 -3.91
C GLU A 279 -22.69 -1.01 -4.16
N SER A 280 -23.59 -0.84 -3.18
CA SER A 280 -24.70 0.10 -3.32
C SER A 280 -24.27 1.57 -3.35
N LEU A 281 -23.03 1.88 -2.93
CA LEU A 281 -22.47 3.23 -3.00
C LEU A 281 -21.96 3.57 -4.40
N LEU A 282 -21.74 2.57 -5.23
CA LEU A 282 -21.26 2.73 -6.60
C LEU A 282 -22.42 2.90 -7.60
#